data_fd8347926b2731f5e77334f1d133a7fc
#
_entry.id   fd8347926b2731f5e77334f1d133a7fc
#
_cell.length_a   1.000
_cell.length_b   1.000
_cell.length_c   1.000
_cell.angle_alpha   90.00
_cell.angle_beta   90.00
_cell.angle_gamma   90.00
#
_symmetry.space_group_name_H-M   'P 1'
#
loop_
_entity.id
_entity.type
_entity.pdbx_description
1 polymer ?
#
loop_
_entity_poly.entity_id
_entity_poly.type
_entity_poly.pdbx_seq_one_letter_code
_entity_poly.pdbx_strand_id
1 'polypeptide(L)'
;MSNILKKVCSAQKQYCAEHADSMESGNVEERNRHYRSLKMQAAGAWLFAVPLLLLSIFRDHVTYGNEIQMLLAIPVLLFLGESLYTDAWKQFRMGRITMDMLIAFSMSVAFLFSLFNTFFPDYWYEVGLQPYVYYEVAVLTAAVGLTGKVFRFLPDELHDGDRMAGIIFPVLTGIAILVFVIWILFGGMEAVPHALYSVISIFIVACPCALGLVTPVALMRGIGKAARMHILIKDSLALERLSKADIVVFDKTGTLTEGHPTVIAWLWAQCQEEYFKEVLLAAEMNSTNSLATAISTALREEGIIPARLDVCEVLKGKGMRVVYKDAEYWVGSHKLLKDYHVYLSDVLGDMLVEYESEGNSIVYFGRKNELLAIIAVKDQLKAAALGTVRELRASELDICMLTGDGERTASTIAGKLGIIRYMPDALPDDKETFIRELQLQGKMVVMIGDGINDVQALTCADVSIAMGENPDDATVEKTMVVMKSSDLQSLPKLFGLSRHTLRLMHQNSFWMVIYHLIGVLIAAGILYPVYGILLTPMLAAIVILLSCVTLIRS
;
A
#
# COMPACT_ATOMS: atom_id res chain seq x y z
N MET A 1 8.74 -1.62 -21.40
CA MET A 1 8.14 -0.55 -20.59
C MET A 1 6.74 -0.15 -21.04
N SER A 2 6.50 0.15 -22.32
CA SER A 2 5.16 0.57 -22.84
C SER A 2 4.03 -0.45 -22.60
N ASN A 3 4.26 -1.75 -22.74
CA ASN A 3 3.22 -2.78 -22.57
C ASN A 3 2.86 -3.11 -21.11
N ILE A 4 3.80 -2.95 -20.20
CA ILE A 4 3.56 -3.17 -18.76
C ILE A 4 2.77 -2.00 -18.18
N LEU A 5 3.16 -0.76 -18.51
CA LEU A 5 2.42 0.45 -18.15
C LEU A 5 1.00 0.46 -18.72
N LYS A 6 0.82 0.00 -19.97
CA LYS A 6 -0.52 -0.12 -20.58
C LYS A 6 -1.39 -1.17 -19.88
N LYS A 7 -0.83 -2.33 -19.47
CA LYS A 7 -1.60 -3.37 -18.76
C LYS A 7 -1.95 -2.97 -17.32
N VAL A 8 -1.03 -2.35 -16.58
CA VAL A 8 -1.30 -1.85 -15.23
C VAL A 8 -2.31 -0.70 -15.28
N CYS A 9 -2.14 0.27 -16.21
CA CYS A 9 -3.13 1.33 -16.42
C CYS A 9 -4.48 0.80 -16.91
N SER A 10 -4.55 -0.28 -17.70
CA SER A 10 -5.83 -0.83 -18.15
C SER A 10 -6.55 -1.59 -17.03
N ALA A 11 -5.84 -2.37 -16.22
CA ALA A 11 -6.42 -3.04 -15.07
C ALA A 11 -6.91 -2.04 -13.99
N GLN A 12 -6.14 -0.98 -13.77
CA GLN A 12 -6.53 0.08 -12.83
C GLN A 12 -7.64 0.98 -13.37
N LYS A 13 -7.68 1.22 -14.72
CA LYS A 13 -8.82 1.91 -15.37
C LYS A 13 -10.10 1.09 -15.30
N GLN A 14 -10.02 -0.22 -15.47
CA GLN A 14 -11.17 -1.10 -15.40
C GLN A 14 -11.72 -1.14 -13.97
N TYR A 15 -10.85 -1.22 -12.97
CA TYR A 15 -11.21 -1.13 -11.55
C TYR A 15 -11.83 0.24 -11.18
N CYS A 16 -11.21 1.36 -11.61
CA CYS A 16 -11.76 2.70 -11.39
C CYS A 16 -13.08 2.94 -12.13
N ALA A 17 -13.30 2.30 -13.29
CA ALA A 17 -14.55 2.40 -14.02
C ALA A 17 -15.68 1.57 -13.38
N GLU A 18 -15.36 0.40 -12.82
CA GLU A 18 -16.33 -0.47 -12.14
C GLU A 18 -16.76 0.07 -10.75
N HIS A 19 -15.94 0.93 -10.12
CA HIS A 19 -16.21 1.50 -8.77
C HIS A 19 -16.43 3.02 -8.77
N ALA A 20 -16.54 3.64 -9.94
CA ALA A 20 -16.76 5.10 -10.09
C ALA A 20 -18.17 5.56 -9.69
N ASP A 21 -19.11 4.65 -9.54
CA ASP A 21 -20.50 4.99 -9.20
C ASP A 21 -20.73 5.36 -7.73
N SER A 22 -19.74 5.17 -6.85
CA SER A 22 -19.84 5.48 -5.41
C SER A 22 -19.11 6.74 -4.95
N MET A 23 -18.30 7.38 -5.81
CA MET A 23 -17.66 8.67 -5.53
C MET A 23 -18.32 9.79 -6.32
N GLU A 24 -18.59 10.94 -5.68
CA GLU A 24 -19.13 12.16 -6.30
C GLU A 24 -18.48 12.42 -7.68
N SER A 25 -19.24 12.25 -8.73
CA SER A 25 -18.79 12.23 -10.14
C SER A 25 -18.00 13.47 -10.60
N GLY A 26 -18.20 14.62 -9.95
CA GLY A 26 -17.48 15.87 -10.24
C GLY A 26 -15.98 15.81 -9.90
N ASN A 27 -15.63 15.16 -8.81
CA ASN A 27 -14.24 15.12 -8.31
C ASN A 27 -13.35 14.17 -9.15
N VAL A 28 -13.93 13.10 -9.73
CA VAL A 28 -13.22 12.12 -10.57
C VAL A 28 -12.87 12.69 -11.94
N GLU A 29 -13.77 13.46 -12.55
CA GLU A 29 -13.49 14.08 -13.86
C GLU A 29 -12.41 15.16 -13.78
N GLU A 30 -12.42 15.99 -12.74
CA GLU A 30 -11.43 17.01 -12.52
C GLU A 30 -10.04 16.39 -12.25
N ARG A 31 -9.98 15.35 -11.44
CA ARG A 31 -8.79 14.54 -11.18
C ARG A 31 -8.25 13.91 -12.46
N ASN A 32 -9.10 13.33 -13.29
CA ASN A 32 -8.72 12.73 -14.57
C ASN A 32 -8.21 13.79 -15.59
N ARG A 33 -8.80 14.98 -15.63
CA ARG A 33 -8.30 16.09 -16.46
C ARG A 33 -6.92 16.55 -16.01
N HIS A 34 -6.71 16.71 -14.72
CA HIS A 34 -5.42 17.12 -14.17
C HIS A 34 -4.33 16.08 -14.46
N TYR A 35 -4.61 14.79 -14.26
CA TYR A 35 -3.71 13.69 -14.62
C TYR A 35 -3.34 13.68 -16.11
N ARG A 36 -4.31 13.89 -17.00
CA ARG A 36 -4.05 13.98 -18.45
C ARG A 36 -3.17 15.18 -18.79
N SER A 37 -3.41 16.31 -18.16
CA SER A 37 -2.59 17.53 -18.32
C SER A 37 -1.14 17.27 -17.93
N LEU A 38 -0.89 16.73 -16.73
CA LEU A 38 0.46 16.40 -16.26
C LEU A 38 1.17 15.40 -17.19
N LYS A 39 0.45 14.40 -17.70
CA LYS A 39 1.00 13.43 -18.64
C LYS A 39 1.40 14.07 -19.97
N MET A 40 0.62 15.01 -20.48
CA MET A 40 0.94 15.76 -21.70
C MET A 40 2.14 16.69 -21.45
N GLN A 41 2.20 17.38 -20.31
CA GLN A 41 3.34 18.22 -19.94
C GLN A 41 4.64 17.41 -19.85
N ALA A 42 4.61 16.24 -19.18
CA ALA A 42 5.77 15.36 -19.08
C ALA A 42 6.23 14.84 -20.46
N ALA A 43 5.28 14.36 -21.30
CA ALA A 43 5.58 13.89 -22.64
C ALA A 43 6.15 15.01 -23.53
N GLY A 44 5.59 16.22 -23.46
CA GLY A 44 6.09 17.39 -24.13
C GLY A 44 7.49 17.75 -23.68
N ALA A 45 7.78 17.76 -22.38
CA ALA A 45 9.11 18.06 -21.85
C ALA A 45 10.18 17.05 -22.36
N TRP A 46 9.85 15.76 -22.43
CA TRP A 46 10.75 14.75 -23.01
C TRP A 46 10.95 14.93 -24.52
N LEU A 47 9.95 15.39 -25.26
CA LEU A 47 10.05 15.69 -26.69
C LEU A 47 11.10 16.77 -26.96
N PHE A 48 11.25 17.76 -26.06
CA PHE A 48 12.28 18.79 -26.16
C PHE A 48 13.62 18.37 -25.52
N ALA A 49 13.60 17.57 -24.46
CA ALA A 49 14.82 17.14 -23.77
C ALA A 49 15.74 16.31 -24.66
N VAL A 50 15.19 15.40 -25.48
CA VAL A 50 15.97 14.52 -26.36
C VAL A 50 16.72 15.32 -27.45
N PRO A 51 16.11 16.24 -28.23
CA PRO A 51 16.82 17.10 -29.17
C PRO A 51 17.86 17.98 -28.49
N LEU A 52 17.58 18.55 -27.31
CA LEU A 52 18.52 19.37 -26.56
C LEU A 52 19.77 18.58 -26.13
N LEU A 53 19.63 17.35 -25.65
CA LEU A 53 20.74 16.47 -25.33
C LEU A 53 21.58 16.14 -26.57
N LEU A 54 20.96 15.90 -27.73
CA LEU A 54 21.66 15.66 -28.98
C LEU A 54 22.43 16.92 -29.44
N LEU A 55 21.79 18.08 -29.36
CA LEU A 55 22.44 19.36 -29.68
C LEU A 55 23.63 19.66 -28.76
N SER A 56 23.55 19.30 -27.49
CA SER A 56 24.65 19.47 -26.53
C SER A 56 25.88 18.63 -26.89
N ILE A 57 25.67 17.41 -27.44
CA ILE A 57 26.76 16.54 -27.90
C ILE A 57 27.45 17.11 -29.15
N PHE A 58 26.68 17.70 -30.08
CA PHE A 58 27.18 18.23 -31.36
C PHE A 58 27.37 19.76 -31.37
N ARG A 59 27.37 20.37 -30.18
CA ARG A 59 27.36 21.82 -29.99
C ARG A 59 28.44 22.54 -30.80
N ASP A 60 29.66 22.03 -30.80
CA ASP A 60 30.80 22.66 -31.47
C ASP A 60 30.71 22.64 -33.01
N HIS A 61 29.77 21.87 -33.57
CA HIS A 61 29.52 21.73 -35.00
C HIS A 61 28.30 22.53 -35.49
N VAL A 62 27.56 23.17 -34.59
CA VAL A 62 26.32 23.88 -34.92
C VAL A 62 26.49 25.37 -34.69
N THR A 63 26.45 26.15 -35.79
CA THR A 63 26.40 27.60 -35.69
C THR A 63 25.16 28.05 -34.93
N TYR A 64 25.28 28.96 -33.97
CA TYR A 64 24.20 29.39 -33.06
C TYR A 64 23.63 28.28 -32.16
N GLY A 65 24.46 27.30 -31.80
CA GLY A 65 24.00 26.16 -30.98
C GLY A 65 23.42 26.56 -29.63
N ASN A 66 23.98 27.57 -28.96
CA ASN A 66 23.49 28.07 -27.66
C ASN A 66 22.12 28.75 -27.78
N GLU A 67 21.92 29.57 -28.82
CA GLU A 67 20.67 30.27 -29.09
C GLU A 67 19.54 29.30 -29.46
N ILE A 68 19.85 28.26 -30.23
CA ILE A 68 18.89 27.21 -30.58
C ILE A 68 18.48 26.43 -29.30
N GLN A 69 19.43 26.08 -28.44
CA GLN A 69 19.16 25.43 -27.18
C GLN A 69 18.28 26.30 -26.26
N MET A 70 18.57 27.59 -26.18
CA MET A 70 17.77 28.58 -25.44
C MET A 70 16.32 28.60 -25.94
N LEU A 71 16.13 28.74 -27.27
CA LEU A 71 14.80 28.76 -27.88
C LEU A 71 13.99 27.48 -27.60
N LEU A 72 14.64 26.32 -27.60
CA LEU A 72 13.99 25.04 -27.27
C LEU A 72 13.70 24.88 -25.78
N ALA A 73 14.50 25.48 -24.90
CA ALA A 73 14.30 25.40 -23.46
C ALA A 73 13.14 26.27 -22.96
N ILE A 74 12.93 27.45 -23.55
CA ILE A 74 11.91 28.44 -23.14
C ILE A 74 10.49 27.82 -23.06
N PRO A 75 9.97 27.13 -24.09
CA PRO A 75 8.63 26.53 -24.03
C PRO A 75 8.48 25.52 -22.89
N VAL A 76 9.52 24.74 -22.61
CA VAL A 76 9.50 23.74 -21.54
C VAL A 76 9.44 24.42 -20.18
N LEU A 77 10.28 25.40 -19.94
CA LEU A 77 10.38 26.03 -18.63
C LEU A 77 9.19 26.95 -18.33
N LEU A 78 8.70 27.71 -19.30
CA LEU A 78 7.62 28.68 -19.08
C LEU A 78 6.21 28.05 -19.14
N PHE A 79 5.98 27.09 -20.05
CA PHE A 79 4.63 26.54 -20.28
C PHE A 79 4.48 25.12 -19.74
N LEU A 80 5.38 24.21 -20.07
CA LEU A 80 5.26 22.82 -19.64
C LEU A 80 5.61 22.63 -18.16
N GLY A 81 6.59 23.39 -17.66
CA GLY A 81 7.04 23.40 -16.28
C GLY A 81 6.20 24.26 -15.31
N GLU A 82 5.15 24.93 -15.78
CA GLU A 82 4.33 25.83 -14.96
C GLU A 82 3.87 25.18 -13.65
N SER A 83 3.43 23.92 -13.70
CA SER A 83 2.97 23.19 -12.52
C SER A 83 4.06 22.99 -11.46
N LEU A 84 5.34 22.90 -11.85
CA LEU A 84 6.46 22.80 -10.90
C LEU A 84 6.68 24.11 -10.16
N TYR A 85 6.62 25.24 -10.88
CA TYR A 85 6.78 26.56 -10.26
C TYR A 85 5.60 26.95 -9.37
N THR A 86 4.38 26.69 -9.81
CA THR A 86 3.18 27.04 -9.06
C THR A 86 3.09 26.28 -7.74
N ASP A 87 3.41 24.97 -7.75
CA ASP A 87 3.37 24.17 -6.53
C ASP A 87 4.57 24.49 -5.62
N ALA A 88 5.76 24.72 -6.18
CA ALA A 88 6.91 25.20 -5.43
C ALA A 88 6.59 26.52 -4.71
N TRP A 89 5.97 27.48 -5.40
CA TRP A 89 5.60 28.77 -4.83
C TRP A 89 4.55 28.66 -3.72
N LYS A 90 3.51 27.82 -3.91
CA LYS A 90 2.50 27.57 -2.88
C LYS A 90 3.12 27.00 -1.61
N GLN A 91 4.01 26.00 -1.75
CA GLN A 91 4.68 25.35 -0.61
C GLN A 91 5.66 26.30 0.10
N PHE A 92 6.41 27.11 -0.68
CA PHE A 92 7.30 28.13 -0.14
C PHE A 92 6.54 29.15 0.74
N ARG A 93 5.38 29.61 0.30
CA ARG A 93 4.52 30.51 1.11
C ARG A 93 4.03 29.87 2.41
N MET A 94 3.92 28.53 2.45
CA MET A 94 3.57 27.77 3.66
C MET A 94 4.80 27.44 4.54
N GLY A 95 6.00 27.91 4.16
CA GLY A 95 7.24 27.63 4.89
C GLY A 95 7.74 26.18 4.77
N ARG A 96 7.29 25.46 3.75
CA ARG A 96 7.67 24.06 3.51
C ARG A 96 8.64 23.95 2.35
N ILE A 97 9.76 23.25 2.55
CA ILE A 97 10.71 22.91 1.50
C ILE A 97 10.30 21.55 0.93
N THR A 98 9.96 21.52 -0.35
CA THR A 98 9.49 20.31 -1.07
C THR A 98 10.41 19.99 -2.25
N MET A 99 10.25 18.76 -2.80
CA MET A 99 10.97 18.34 -4.00
C MET A 99 10.70 19.27 -5.19
N ASP A 100 9.46 19.72 -5.36
CA ASP A 100 9.10 20.64 -6.45
C ASP A 100 9.83 21.99 -6.34
N MET A 101 10.07 22.46 -5.09
CA MET A 101 10.87 23.67 -4.85
C MET A 101 12.34 23.47 -5.25
N LEU A 102 12.94 22.32 -4.91
CA LEU A 102 14.33 21.99 -5.34
C LEU A 102 14.46 21.92 -6.86
N ILE A 103 13.50 21.25 -7.51
CA ILE A 103 13.44 21.13 -8.96
C ILE A 103 13.32 22.52 -9.62
N ALA A 104 12.33 23.32 -9.18
CA ALA A 104 12.09 24.66 -9.70
C ALA A 104 13.31 25.58 -9.51
N PHE A 105 13.97 25.50 -8.36
CA PHE A 105 15.17 26.28 -8.07
C PHE A 105 16.34 25.86 -8.96
N SER A 106 16.65 24.56 -9.06
CA SER A 106 17.75 24.05 -9.86
C SER A 106 17.58 24.37 -11.36
N MET A 107 16.38 24.12 -11.92
CA MET A 107 16.15 24.46 -13.33
C MET A 107 16.18 25.96 -13.61
N SER A 108 15.74 26.81 -12.66
CA SER A 108 15.86 28.27 -12.79
C SER A 108 17.32 28.72 -12.76
N VAL A 109 18.14 28.18 -11.84
CA VAL A 109 19.57 28.49 -11.75
C VAL A 109 20.28 28.05 -13.03
N ALA A 110 20.01 26.83 -13.52
CA ALA A 110 20.60 26.32 -14.74
C ALA A 110 20.23 27.19 -15.97
N PHE A 111 18.97 27.60 -16.08
CA PHE A 111 18.50 28.44 -17.18
C PHE A 111 19.10 29.86 -17.14
N LEU A 112 19.05 30.53 -15.99
CA LEU A 112 19.58 31.91 -15.84
C LEU A 112 21.09 31.94 -16.04
N PHE A 113 21.81 30.96 -15.52
CA PHE A 113 23.24 30.84 -15.75
C PHE A 113 23.56 30.62 -17.23
N SER A 114 22.82 29.77 -17.91
CA SER A 114 22.97 29.53 -19.34
C SER A 114 22.64 30.77 -20.18
N LEU A 115 21.60 31.51 -19.76
CA LEU A 115 21.24 32.77 -20.41
C LEU A 115 22.36 33.78 -20.29
N PHE A 116 22.96 33.95 -19.11
CA PHE A 116 24.12 34.82 -18.91
C PHE A 116 25.29 34.40 -19.79
N ASN A 117 25.63 33.11 -19.85
CA ASN A 117 26.72 32.56 -20.63
C ASN A 117 26.50 32.70 -22.16
N THR A 118 25.25 32.71 -22.61
CA THR A 118 24.91 32.91 -24.01
C THR A 118 25.15 34.36 -24.46
N PHE A 119 24.76 35.33 -23.61
CA PHE A 119 24.87 36.76 -23.97
C PHE A 119 26.19 37.42 -23.57
N PHE A 120 26.87 36.90 -22.55
CA PHE A 120 28.12 37.46 -22.01
C PHE A 120 29.23 36.39 -21.91
N PRO A 121 29.59 35.72 -23.02
CA PRO A 121 30.63 34.67 -23.01
C PRO A 121 32.01 35.21 -22.69
N ASP A 122 32.31 36.45 -23.12
CA ASP A 122 33.64 37.08 -22.99
C ASP A 122 34.07 37.20 -21.53
N TYR A 123 33.12 37.44 -20.61
CA TYR A 123 33.40 37.51 -19.18
C TYR A 123 34.14 36.26 -18.67
N TRP A 124 33.75 35.07 -19.14
CA TRP A 124 34.39 33.82 -18.72
C TRP A 124 35.69 33.55 -19.42
N TYR A 125 35.82 33.93 -20.69
CA TYR A 125 37.08 33.80 -21.41
C TYR A 125 38.18 34.68 -20.81
N GLU A 126 37.88 35.90 -20.35
CA GLU A 126 38.82 36.79 -19.69
C GLU A 126 39.41 36.20 -18.39
N VAL A 127 38.64 35.34 -17.68
CA VAL A 127 39.09 34.67 -16.45
C VAL A 127 39.55 33.23 -16.68
N GLY A 128 39.74 32.83 -17.95
CA GLY A 128 40.26 31.51 -18.32
C GLY A 128 39.26 30.36 -18.17
N LEU A 129 37.97 30.66 -18.04
CA LEU A 129 36.89 29.66 -17.92
C LEU A 129 36.10 29.55 -19.24
N GLN A 130 35.53 28.36 -19.47
CA GLN A 130 34.64 28.14 -20.61
C GLN A 130 33.19 28.52 -20.26
N PRO A 131 32.49 29.28 -21.13
CA PRO A 131 31.10 29.67 -20.93
C PRO A 131 30.14 28.53 -21.26
N TYR A 132 30.12 27.48 -20.42
CA TYR A 132 29.21 26.36 -20.63
C TYR A 132 27.75 26.76 -20.40
N VAL A 133 26.85 26.27 -21.27
CA VAL A 133 25.39 26.41 -21.11
C VAL A 133 24.78 25.09 -20.63
N TYR A 134 23.74 25.14 -19.81
CA TYR A 134 23.09 24.00 -19.14
C TYR A 134 21.60 23.95 -19.48
N TYR A 135 21.18 24.39 -20.67
CA TYR A 135 19.77 24.36 -21.08
C TYR A 135 19.22 22.95 -21.13
N GLU A 136 20.00 21.97 -21.62
CA GLU A 136 19.62 20.56 -21.62
C GLU A 136 19.44 20.01 -20.23
N VAL A 137 20.25 20.44 -19.26
CA VAL A 137 20.12 20.02 -17.85
C VAL A 137 18.84 20.60 -17.24
N ALA A 138 18.53 21.87 -17.49
CA ALA A 138 17.31 22.52 -17.01
C ALA A 138 16.05 21.80 -17.53
N VAL A 139 16.02 21.50 -18.83
CA VAL A 139 14.89 20.81 -19.47
C VAL A 139 14.80 19.34 -19.04
N LEU A 140 15.93 18.65 -18.91
CA LEU A 140 15.97 17.27 -18.40
C LEU A 140 15.44 17.20 -16.96
N THR A 141 15.84 18.13 -16.11
CA THR A 141 15.34 18.26 -14.73
C THR A 141 13.84 18.49 -14.70
N ALA A 142 13.31 19.37 -15.56
CA ALA A 142 11.87 19.59 -15.70
C ALA A 142 11.14 18.33 -16.18
N ALA A 143 11.66 17.63 -17.19
CA ALA A 143 11.05 16.41 -17.73
C ALA A 143 10.98 15.29 -16.68
N VAL A 144 12.06 15.07 -15.93
CA VAL A 144 12.11 14.09 -14.84
C VAL A 144 11.18 14.49 -13.69
N GLY A 145 11.17 15.77 -13.30
CA GLY A 145 10.29 16.31 -12.25
C GLY A 145 8.81 16.15 -12.59
N LEU A 146 8.41 16.50 -13.82
CA LEU A 146 7.03 16.29 -14.31
C LEU A 146 6.66 14.81 -14.37
N THR A 147 7.59 13.95 -14.77
CA THR A 147 7.39 12.50 -14.72
C THR A 147 7.16 12.04 -13.28
N GLY A 148 7.92 12.59 -12.32
CA GLY A 148 7.71 12.35 -10.89
C GLY A 148 6.32 12.73 -10.42
N LYS A 149 5.79 13.88 -10.86
CA LYS A 149 4.42 14.30 -10.56
C LYS A 149 3.37 13.35 -11.12
N VAL A 150 3.52 12.88 -12.36
CA VAL A 150 2.60 11.90 -12.96
C VAL A 150 2.54 10.61 -12.12
N PHE A 151 3.67 10.14 -11.61
CA PHE A 151 3.70 8.94 -10.76
C PHE A 151 3.20 9.17 -9.34
N ARG A 152 3.45 10.33 -8.75
CA ARG A 152 2.94 10.73 -7.41
C ARG A 152 1.43 10.95 -7.39
N PHE A 153 0.81 11.20 -8.54
CA PHE A 153 -0.63 11.41 -8.66
C PHE A 153 -1.46 10.13 -8.40
N LEU A 154 -0.85 8.96 -8.41
CA LEU A 154 -1.51 7.67 -8.31
C LEU A 154 -1.91 7.27 -6.87
N PRO A 155 -1.19 7.54 -5.80
CA PRO A 155 -1.63 7.43 -4.41
C PRO A 155 -1.34 8.66 -3.55
N ASP A 156 -2.30 9.04 -2.72
CA ASP A 156 -2.36 10.35 -2.02
C ASP A 156 -1.34 10.59 -0.89
N GLU A 157 -0.47 9.65 -0.48
CA GLU A 157 0.26 9.77 0.80
C GLU A 157 1.78 9.55 0.78
N LEU A 158 2.49 9.73 -0.32
CA LEU A 158 3.95 9.54 -0.33
C LEU A 158 4.72 10.85 -0.08
N HIS A 159 4.81 11.24 1.18
CA HIS A 159 5.49 12.46 1.64
C HIS A 159 7.00 12.31 1.93
N ASP A 160 7.58 11.11 1.77
CA ASP A 160 9.00 10.88 2.11
C ASP A 160 9.97 11.73 1.27
N GLY A 161 9.67 11.97 0.00
CA GLY A 161 10.48 12.82 -0.86
C GLY A 161 10.56 14.27 -0.37
N ASP A 162 9.46 14.82 0.13
CA ASP A 162 9.41 16.20 0.62
C ASP A 162 10.15 16.34 1.95
N ARG A 163 10.08 15.34 2.82
CA ARG A 163 10.86 15.32 4.06
C ARG A 163 12.37 15.30 3.77
N MET A 164 12.78 14.52 2.78
CA MET A 164 14.18 14.50 2.34
C MET A 164 14.61 15.83 1.71
N ALA A 165 13.76 16.48 0.92
CA ALA A 165 14.04 17.80 0.34
C ALA A 165 14.32 18.85 1.42
N GLY A 166 13.57 18.81 2.53
CA GLY A 166 13.76 19.68 3.69
C GLY A 166 15.13 19.54 4.35
N ILE A 167 15.78 18.38 4.23
CA ILE A 167 17.13 18.13 4.74
C ILE A 167 18.19 18.46 3.66
N ILE A 168 17.96 18.05 2.43
CA ILE A 168 18.91 18.19 1.33
C ILE A 168 19.21 19.66 1.04
N PHE A 169 18.20 20.54 0.96
CA PHE A 169 18.39 21.93 0.58
C PHE A 169 19.31 22.72 1.53
N PRO A 170 19.12 22.70 2.87
CA PRO A 170 20.05 23.35 3.78
C PRO A 170 21.46 22.77 3.74
N VAL A 171 21.58 21.44 3.60
CA VAL A 171 22.89 20.76 3.50
C VAL A 171 23.64 21.22 2.26
N LEU A 172 22.97 21.26 1.10
CA LEU A 172 23.56 21.75 -0.16
C LEU A 172 23.96 23.21 -0.06
N THR A 173 23.12 24.04 0.56
CA THR A 173 23.46 25.46 0.78
C THR A 173 24.70 25.58 1.66
N GLY A 174 24.81 24.79 2.72
CA GLY A 174 26.00 24.75 3.57
C GLY A 174 27.26 24.30 2.81
N ILE A 175 27.16 23.26 1.96
CA ILE A 175 28.24 22.80 1.11
C ILE A 175 28.63 23.89 0.09
N ALA A 176 27.68 24.56 -0.52
CA ALA A 176 27.93 25.63 -1.49
C ALA A 176 28.70 26.80 -0.84
N ILE A 177 28.30 27.22 0.37
CA ILE A 177 28.99 28.26 1.14
C ILE A 177 30.42 27.79 1.49
N LEU A 178 30.58 26.55 1.95
CA LEU A 178 31.88 25.98 2.31
C LEU A 178 32.81 25.96 1.09
N VAL A 179 32.34 25.50 -0.06
CA VAL A 179 33.08 25.46 -1.32
C VAL A 179 33.49 26.87 -1.74
N PHE A 180 32.59 27.86 -1.67
CA PHE A 180 32.90 29.25 -1.95
C PHE A 180 34.06 29.76 -1.07
N VAL A 181 33.99 29.52 0.24
CA VAL A 181 35.02 29.91 1.21
C VAL A 181 36.36 29.22 0.89
N ILE A 182 36.33 27.92 0.57
CA ILE A 182 37.55 27.17 0.22
C ILE A 182 38.22 27.79 -1.02
N TRP A 183 37.47 28.09 -2.08
CA TRP A 183 38.04 28.72 -3.28
C TRP A 183 38.70 30.07 -2.96
N ILE A 184 38.06 30.91 -2.12
CA ILE A 184 38.64 32.21 -1.73
C ILE A 184 39.88 32.04 -0.86
N LEU A 185 39.89 31.09 0.08
CA LEU A 185 41.03 30.87 0.98
C LEU A 185 42.28 30.39 0.23
N PHE A 186 42.10 29.53 -0.79
CA PHE A 186 43.22 28.96 -1.54
C PHE A 186 43.60 29.76 -2.80
N GLY A 187 42.66 30.42 -3.45
CA GLY A 187 42.89 31.16 -4.71
C GLY A 187 42.80 32.69 -4.60
N GLY A 188 42.51 33.22 -3.40
CA GLY A 188 42.35 34.65 -3.19
C GLY A 188 41.15 35.25 -3.94
N MET A 189 41.15 36.58 -4.08
CA MET A 189 40.06 37.29 -4.78
C MET A 189 40.00 36.97 -6.28
N GLU A 190 41.09 36.54 -6.89
CA GLU A 190 41.13 36.15 -8.30
C GLU A 190 40.34 34.85 -8.55
N ALA A 191 40.12 34.02 -7.54
CA ALA A 191 39.33 32.81 -7.62
C ALA A 191 37.79 33.02 -7.48
N VAL A 192 37.32 34.25 -7.27
CA VAL A 192 35.86 34.54 -7.15
C VAL A 192 35.06 33.99 -8.33
N PRO A 193 35.47 34.13 -9.61
CA PRO A 193 34.70 33.55 -10.72
C PRO A 193 34.62 32.02 -10.64
N HIS A 194 35.71 31.32 -10.26
CA HIS A 194 35.72 29.87 -10.06
C HIS A 194 34.84 29.43 -8.91
N ALA A 195 34.85 30.18 -7.80
CA ALA A 195 34.00 29.94 -6.66
C ALA A 195 32.53 30.08 -7.03
N LEU A 196 32.14 31.15 -7.74
CA LEU A 196 30.77 31.36 -8.21
C LEU A 196 30.34 30.26 -9.18
N TYR A 197 31.20 29.91 -10.13
CA TYR A 197 30.94 28.83 -11.08
C TYR A 197 30.66 27.50 -10.34
N SER A 198 31.49 27.15 -9.35
CA SER A 198 31.35 25.94 -8.55
C SER A 198 30.07 25.94 -7.74
N VAL A 199 29.72 27.06 -7.09
CA VAL A 199 28.45 27.19 -6.31
C VAL A 199 27.23 26.99 -7.21
N ILE A 200 27.18 27.63 -8.35
CA ILE A 200 26.10 27.50 -9.33
C ILE A 200 26.00 26.05 -9.81
N SER A 201 27.14 25.44 -10.14
CA SER A 201 27.23 24.04 -10.59
C SER A 201 26.72 23.05 -9.53
N ILE A 202 26.98 23.30 -8.24
CA ILE A 202 26.44 22.50 -7.14
C ILE A 202 24.92 22.51 -7.18
N PHE A 203 24.28 23.67 -7.29
CA PHE A 203 22.81 23.77 -7.34
C PHE A 203 22.23 23.15 -8.61
N ILE A 204 22.94 23.18 -9.73
CA ILE A 204 22.51 22.55 -10.99
C ILE A 204 22.49 21.03 -10.87
N VAL A 205 23.58 20.42 -10.34
CA VAL A 205 23.73 18.95 -10.32
C VAL A 205 23.07 18.30 -9.12
N ALA A 206 22.90 19.04 -8.05
CA ALA A 206 22.42 18.53 -6.78
C ALA A 206 20.88 18.33 -6.71
N CYS A 207 20.16 18.63 -7.80
CA CYS A 207 18.72 18.38 -7.85
C CYS A 207 18.44 16.87 -7.84
N PRO A 208 17.93 16.30 -6.74
CA PRO A 208 17.62 14.88 -6.66
C PRO A 208 16.27 14.56 -7.33
N CYS A 209 16.07 15.10 -8.56
CA CYS A 209 14.78 15.00 -9.26
C CYS A 209 14.32 13.53 -9.45
N ALA A 210 15.25 12.58 -9.60
CA ALA A 210 14.97 11.17 -9.68
C ALA A 210 14.58 10.54 -8.31
N LEU A 211 14.93 11.17 -7.17
CA LEU A 211 14.55 10.68 -5.84
C LEU A 211 13.01 10.63 -5.66
N GLY A 212 12.32 11.62 -6.20
CA GLY A 212 10.86 11.62 -6.22
C GLY A 212 10.22 10.50 -7.05
N LEU A 213 11.00 9.77 -7.85
CA LEU A 213 10.56 8.64 -8.67
C LEU A 213 10.85 7.28 -8.03
N VAL A 214 11.77 7.18 -7.05
CA VAL A 214 12.19 5.90 -6.46
C VAL A 214 11.01 5.14 -5.89
N THR A 215 10.32 5.78 -4.97
CA THR A 215 9.19 5.17 -4.24
C THR A 215 8.04 4.78 -5.17
N PRO A 216 7.47 5.69 -5.99
CA PRO A 216 6.33 5.33 -6.82
C PRO A 216 6.66 4.28 -7.89
N VAL A 217 7.86 4.28 -8.48
CA VAL A 217 8.24 3.28 -9.48
C VAL A 217 8.37 1.89 -8.87
N ALA A 218 9.01 1.77 -7.70
CA ALA A 218 9.16 0.49 -7.00
C ALA A 218 7.78 -0.05 -6.54
N LEU A 219 6.94 0.81 -5.97
CA LEU A 219 5.57 0.42 -5.56
C LEU A 219 4.72 -0.02 -6.74
N MET A 220 4.72 0.71 -7.85
CA MET A 220 3.97 0.31 -9.06
C MET A 220 4.40 -1.05 -9.59
N ARG A 221 5.68 -1.38 -9.52
CA ARG A 221 6.17 -2.73 -9.89
C ARG A 221 5.72 -3.78 -8.89
N GLY A 222 5.77 -3.49 -7.59
CA GLY A 222 5.25 -4.35 -6.54
C GLY A 222 3.75 -4.63 -6.74
N ILE A 223 2.93 -3.59 -6.94
CA ILE A 223 1.50 -3.68 -7.22
C ILE A 223 1.24 -4.48 -8.50
N GLY A 224 1.99 -4.21 -9.58
CA GLY A 224 1.87 -4.94 -10.83
C GLY A 224 2.22 -6.43 -10.71
N LYS A 225 3.15 -6.80 -9.82
CA LYS A 225 3.50 -8.18 -9.53
C LYS A 225 2.44 -8.86 -8.63
N ALA A 226 1.90 -8.14 -7.64
CA ALA A 226 0.79 -8.60 -6.82
C ALA A 226 -0.47 -8.89 -7.66
N ALA A 227 -0.79 -8.01 -8.61
CA ALA A 227 -1.93 -8.21 -9.52
C ALA A 227 -1.81 -9.49 -10.37
N ARG A 228 -0.60 -9.92 -10.73
CA ARG A 228 -0.37 -11.20 -11.41
C ARG A 228 -0.58 -12.42 -10.50
N MET A 229 -0.56 -12.24 -9.20
CA MET A 229 -0.87 -13.25 -8.19
C MET A 229 -2.34 -13.17 -7.74
N HIS A 230 -3.21 -12.48 -8.49
CA HIS A 230 -4.61 -12.21 -8.16
C HIS A 230 -4.80 -11.47 -6.83
N ILE A 231 -3.82 -10.65 -6.44
CA ILE A 231 -3.88 -9.79 -5.26
C ILE A 231 -4.06 -8.35 -5.73
N LEU A 232 -5.16 -7.73 -5.34
CA LEU A 232 -5.45 -6.33 -5.62
C LEU A 232 -4.99 -5.48 -4.43
N ILE A 233 -4.00 -4.63 -4.64
CA ILE A 233 -3.54 -3.65 -3.67
C ILE A 233 -4.21 -2.32 -4.01
N LYS A 234 -5.10 -1.86 -3.15
CA LYS A 234 -5.85 -0.61 -3.33
C LYS A 234 -5.08 0.58 -2.78
N ASP A 235 -4.42 0.38 -1.65
CA ASP A 235 -3.56 1.37 -1.01
C ASP A 235 -2.10 0.96 -1.13
N SER A 236 -1.29 1.82 -1.73
CA SER A 236 0.14 1.59 -1.93
C SER A 236 0.92 1.49 -0.61
N LEU A 237 0.45 2.16 0.46
CA LEU A 237 1.01 2.08 1.80
C LEU A 237 0.96 0.67 2.37
N ALA A 238 0.00 -0.16 1.91
CA ALA A 238 -0.09 -1.55 2.35
C ALA A 238 1.21 -2.32 2.09
N LEU A 239 1.87 -2.12 0.93
CA LEU A 239 3.16 -2.77 0.65
C LEU A 239 4.26 -2.34 1.61
N GLU A 240 4.31 -1.08 1.98
CA GLU A 240 5.30 -0.59 2.93
C GLU A 240 5.03 -1.12 4.34
N ARG A 241 3.77 -1.04 4.81
CA ARG A 241 3.36 -1.51 6.14
C ARG A 241 3.52 -3.02 6.29
N LEU A 242 3.15 -3.82 5.26
CA LEU A 242 3.36 -5.28 5.24
C LEU A 242 4.83 -5.67 5.44
N SER A 243 5.78 -4.89 4.92
CA SER A 243 7.20 -5.18 5.10
C SER A 243 7.69 -4.98 6.54
N LYS A 244 6.97 -4.15 7.31
CA LYS A 244 7.24 -3.78 8.71
C LYS A 244 6.32 -4.50 9.69
N ALA A 245 5.47 -5.43 9.20
CA ALA A 245 4.52 -6.15 10.03
C ALA A 245 5.23 -6.96 11.13
N ASP A 246 4.70 -6.90 12.35
CA ASP A 246 5.15 -7.67 13.50
C ASP A 246 4.25 -8.88 13.76
N ILE A 247 2.94 -8.71 13.54
CA ILE A 247 1.94 -9.73 13.86
C ILE A 247 0.87 -9.83 12.78
N VAL A 248 0.49 -11.07 12.46
CA VAL A 248 -0.63 -11.39 11.57
C VAL A 248 -1.74 -11.99 12.39
N VAL A 249 -2.90 -11.37 12.33
CA VAL A 249 -4.12 -11.78 13.01
C VAL A 249 -5.07 -12.37 11.97
N PHE A 250 -5.41 -13.64 12.14
CA PHE A 250 -6.34 -14.34 11.26
C PHE A 250 -7.71 -14.43 11.91
N ASP A 251 -8.77 -14.11 11.18
CA ASP A 251 -10.07 -14.70 11.47
C ASP A 251 -10.05 -16.18 11.12
N LYS A 252 -10.83 -17.00 11.86
CA LYS A 252 -10.91 -18.44 11.58
C LYS A 252 -11.76 -18.72 10.36
N THR A 253 -13.04 -18.28 10.42
CA THR A 253 -14.10 -18.70 9.49
C THR A 253 -13.93 -18.05 8.11
N GLY A 254 -13.99 -18.85 7.03
CA GLY A 254 -13.80 -18.34 5.67
C GLY A 254 -12.36 -17.92 5.33
N THR A 255 -11.48 -17.76 6.33
CA THR A 255 -10.09 -17.36 6.17
C THR A 255 -9.14 -18.55 6.30
N LEU A 256 -9.02 -19.14 7.48
CA LEU A 256 -8.24 -20.37 7.71
C LEU A 256 -9.03 -21.64 7.34
N THR A 257 -10.36 -21.54 7.32
CA THR A 257 -11.29 -22.57 6.88
C THR A 257 -11.87 -22.27 5.51
N GLU A 258 -12.52 -23.25 4.88
CA GLU A 258 -13.13 -23.10 3.54
C GLU A 258 -14.34 -22.15 3.57
N GLY A 259 -14.95 -21.89 4.74
CA GLY A 259 -16.13 -21.02 4.88
C GLY A 259 -17.44 -21.64 4.41
N HIS A 260 -17.43 -22.95 4.18
CA HIS A 260 -18.59 -23.77 3.81
C HIS A 260 -18.86 -24.82 4.89
N PRO A 261 -19.34 -24.39 6.07
CA PRO A 261 -19.61 -25.34 7.16
C PRO A 261 -20.71 -26.33 6.77
N THR A 262 -20.58 -27.55 7.26
CA THR A 262 -21.54 -28.64 7.06
C THR A 262 -21.94 -29.25 8.39
N VAL A 263 -23.20 -29.61 8.55
CA VAL A 263 -23.67 -30.34 9.72
C VAL A 263 -23.18 -31.77 9.65
N ILE A 264 -22.49 -32.23 10.70
CA ILE A 264 -21.92 -33.59 10.76
C ILE A 264 -22.68 -34.49 11.73
N ALA A 265 -23.38 -33.91 12.73
CA ALA A 265 -24.16 -34.67 13.71
C ALA A 265 -25.32 -33.85 14.26
N TRP A 266 -26.42 -34.56 14.51
CA TRP A 266 -27.58 -34.10 15.21
C TRP A 266 -27.77 -34.94 16.48
N LEU A 267 -27.77 -34.34 17.66
CA LEU A 267 -27.99 -35.01 18.93
C LEU A 267 -29.31 -34.49 19.52
N TRP A 268 -30.40 -35.18 19.23
CA TRP A 268 -31.73 -34.82 19.73
C TRP A 268 -31.96 -35.41 21.11
N ALA A 269 -32.45 -34.60 22.03
CA ALA A 269 -32.78 -35.01 23.39
C ALA A 269 -34.20 -35.62 23.53
N GLN A 270 -35.07 -35.42 22.53
CA GLN A 270 -36.48 -35.84 22.56
C GLN A 270 -36.94 -36.48 21.25
N CYS A 271 -38.00 -37.34 21.31
CA CYS A 271 -38.51 -38.10 20.16
C CYS A 271 -39.38 -37.29 19.17
N GLN A 272 -39.63 -36.01 19.37
CA GLN A 272 -40.45 -35.15 18.46
C GLN A 272 -39.60 -34.33 17.52
N GLU A 273 -38.66 -34.95 16.86
CA GLU A 273 -37.65 -34.29 16.05
C GLU A 273 -38.23 -33.43 14.91
N GLU A 274 -39.23 -33.94 14.18
CA GLU A 274 -39.77 -33.28 12.99
C GLU A 274 -40.40 -31.91 13.29
N TYR A 275 -41.19 -31.82 14.36
CA TYR A 275 -41.78 -30.57 14.81
C TYR A 275 -40.72 -29.53 15.24
N PHE A 276 -39.69 -29.99 15.94
CA PHE A 276 -38.60 -29.08 16.37
C PHE A 276 -37.70 -28.65 15.23
N LYS A 277 -37.50 -29.48 14.20
CA LYS A 277 -36.78 -29.15 12.99
C LYS A 277 -37.45 -27.99 12.21
N GLU A 278 -38.78 -27.95 12.15
CA GLU A 278 -39.54 -26.84 11.54
C GLU A 278 -39.25 -25.50 12.23
N VAL A 279 -39.24 -25.48 13.58
CA VAL A 279 -38.95 -24.27 14.36
C VAL A 279 -37.49 -23.85 14.24
N LEU A 280 -36.57 -24.82 14.30
CA LEU A 280 -35.14 -24.58 14.14
C LEU A 280 -34.82 -24.00 12.75
N LEU A 281 -35.39 -24.60 11.68
CA LEU A 281 -35.22 -24.07 10.33
C LEU A 281 -35.72 -22.63 10.21
N ALA A 282 -36.90 -22.35 10.78
CA ALA A 282 -37.45 -21.00 10.74
C ALA A 282 -36.60 -19.99 11.52
N ALA A 283 -35.98 -20.39 12.63
CA ALA A 283 -35.07 -19.56 13.40
C ALA A 283 -33.79 -19.27 12.58
N GLU A 284 -33.11 -20.30 12.09
CA GLU A 284 -31.84 -20.16 11.41
C GLU A 284 -31.94 -19.44 10.05
N MET A 285 -33.09 -19.47 9.39
CA MET A 285 -33.36 -18.69 8.18
C MET A 285 -33.33 -17.17 8.40
N ASN A 286 -33.46 -16.69 9.62
CA ASN A 286 -33.40 -15.28 9.98
C ASN A 286 -31.98 -14.84 10.42
N SER A 287 -31.00 -15.74 10.40
CA SER A 287 -29.62 -15.48 10.73
C SER A 287 -28.74 -15.38 9.47
N THR A 288 -27.80 -14.43 9.47
CA THR A 288 -26.79 -14.27 8.39
C THR A 288 -25.48 -15.03 8.69
N ASN A 289 -25.43 -15.80 9.79
CA ASN A 289 -24.25 -16.56 10.19
C ASN A 289 -24.06 -17.78 9.28
N SER A 290 -22.80 -18.10 8.93
CA SER A 290 -22.45 -19.27 8.12
C SER A 290 -22.90 -20.60 8.75
N LEU A 291 -22.86 -20.73 10.09
CA LEU A 291 -23.38 -21.91 10.80
C LEU A 291 -24.89 -22.07 10.62
N ALA A 292 -25.63 -20.96 10.70
CA ALA A 292 -27.07 -20.94 10.48
C ALA A 292 -27.43 -21.35 9.03
N THR A 293 -26.63 -20.89 8.06
CA THR A 293 -26.78 -21.30 6.66
C THR A 293 -26.57 -22.80 6.49
N ALA A 294 -25.56 -23.39 7.14
CA ALA A 294 -25.31 -24.83 7.10
C ALA A 294 -26.47 -25.64 7.70
N ILE A 295 -26.97 -25.23 8.84
CA ILE A 295 -28.13 -25.89 9.53
C ILE A 295 -29.37 -25.76 8.64
N SER A 296 -29.66 -24.57 8.12
CA SER A 296 -30.82 -24.33 7.24
C SER A 296 -30.76 -25.17 5.97
N THR A 297 -29.56 -25.30 5.36
CA THR A 297 -29.34 -26.10 4.15
C THR A 297 -29.63 -27.57 4.44
N ALA A 298 -29.02 -28.11 5.51
CA ALA A 298 -29.21 -29.51 5.89
C ALA A 298 -30.68 -29.86 6.16
N LEU A 299 -31.40 -29.00 6.88
CA LEU A 299 -32.84 -29.22 7.15
C LEU A 299 -33.70 -29.11 5.89
N ARG A 300 -33.37 -28.24 4.94
CA ARG A 300 -34.09 -28.14 3.65
C ARG A 300 -33.83 -29.36 2.78
N GLU A 301 -32.63 -29.92 2.78
CA GLU A 301 -32.31 -31.16 2.07
C GLU A 301 -33.07 -32.35 2.63
N GLU A 302 -33.40 -32.36 3.93
CA GLU A 302 -34.32 -33.33 4.54
C GLU A 302 -35.79 -33.08 4.17
N GLY A 303 -36.12 -32.00 3.47
CA GLY A 303 -37.48 -31.65 3.05
C GLY A 303 -38.32 -30.98 4.14
N ILE A 304 -37.68 -30.45 5.20
CA ILE A 304 -38.36 -29.76 6.28
C ILE A 304 -38.92 -28.42 5.79
N ILE A 305 -40.15 -28.09 6.17
CA ILE A 305 -40.82 -26.82 5.88
C ILE A 305 -40.72 -25.91 7.10
N PRO A 306 -40.28 -24.64 6.96
CA PRO A 306 -40.10 -23.75 8.11
C PRO A 306 -41.45 -23.39 8.79
N ALA A 307 -41.47 -23.39 10.11
CA ALA A 307 -42.61 -22.93 10.90
C ALA A 307 -42.79 -21.41 10.74
N ARG A 308 -44.03 -20.92 10.92
CA ARG A 308 -44.31 -19.48 10.96
C ARG A 308 -44.10 -18.97 12.38
N LEU A 309 -42.96 -18.28 12.60
CA LEU A 309 -42.61 -17.71 13.91
C LEU A 309 -43.48 -16.49 14.24
N ASP A 310 -43.82 -16.31 15.52
CA ASP A 310 -44.54 -15.15 16.03
C ASP A 310 -43.60 -14.01 16.36
N VAL A 311 -42.41 -14.31 16.92
CA VAL A 311 -41.34 -13.36 17.24
C VAL A 311 -40.00 -13.97 16.91
N CYS A 312 -39.08 -13.14 16.38
CA CYS A 312 -37.69 -13.49 16.13
C CYS A 312 -36.81 -12.36 16.60
N GLU A 313 -35.89 -12.61 17.52
CA GLU A 313 -34.99 -11.64 18.13
C GLU A 313 -33.55 -12.15 18.09
N VAL A 314 -32.64 -11.34 17.54
CA VAL A 314 -31.21 -11.66 17.49
C VAL A 314 -30.55 -11.21 18.80
N LEU A 315 -29.93 -12.16 19.52
CA LEU A 315 -29.16 -11.91 20.73
C LEU A 315 -27.68 -11.78 20.37
N LYS A 316 -27.17 -10.53 20.27
CA LYS A 316 -25.81 -10.23 19.79
C LYS A 316 -24.77 -11.11 20.50
N GLY A 317 -24.02 -11.92 19.72
CA GLY A 317 -22.96 -12.79 20.19
C GLY A 317 -23.39 -14.03 21.00
N LYS A 318 -24.67 -14.31 21.04
CA LYS A 318 -25.21 -15.49 21.75
C LYS A 318 -26.00 -16.41 20.82
N GLY A 319 -26.79 -15.86 19.89
CA GLY A 319 -27.66 -16.59 19.00
C GLY A 319 -28.98 -15.88 18.77
N MET A 320 -30.05 -16.62 18.75
CA MET A 320 -31.42 -16.12 18.50
C MET A 320 -32.42 -16.64 19.51
N ARG A 321 -33.43 -15.82 19.79
CA ARG A 321 -34.62 -16.13 20.55
C ARG A 321 -35.83 -16.05 19.64
N VAL A 322 -36.66 -17.08 19.64
CA VAL A 322 -37.85 -17.11 18.79
C VAL A 322 -39.07 -17.58 19.61
N VAL A 323 -40.24 -17.08 19.23
CA VAL A 323 -41.51 -17.51 19.82
C VAL A 323 -42.34 -18.19 18.75
N TYR A 324 -42.86 -19.37 19.08
CA TYR A 324 -43.75 -20.14 18.23
C TYR A 324 -44.84 -20.82 19.08
N LYS A 325 -46.09 -20.54 18.75
CA LYS A 325 -47.27 -21.05 19.49
C LYS A 325 -47.17 -20.85 21.02
N ASP A 326 -46.90 -19.61 21.42
CA ASP A 326 -46.73 -19.20 22.84
C ASP A 326 -45.55 -19.86 23.57
N ALA A 327 -44.76 -20.67 22.91
CA ALA A 327 -43.54 -21.27 23.45
C ALA A 327 -42.30 -20.52 23.00
N GLU A 328 -41.38 -20.29 23.96
CA GLU A 328 -40.11 -19.63 23.69
C GLU A 328 -39.04 -20.68 23.38
N TYR A 329 -38.34 -20.49 22.23
CA TYR A 329 -37.21 -21.29 21.80
C TYR A 329 -35.99 -20.39 21.64
N TRP A 330 -34.81 -21.00 21.70
CA TRP A 330 -33.55 -20.32 21.50
C TRP A 330 -32.59 -21.25 20.73
N VAL A 331 -31.72 -20.63 19.91
CA VAL A 331 -30.66 -21.32 19.16
C VAL A 331 -29.39 -20.48 19.17
N GLY A 332 -28.24 -21.10 19.44
CA GLY A 332 -26.95 -20.38 19.40
C GLY A 332 -25.84 -21.06 20.21
N SER A 333 -24.95 -20.23 20.79
CA SER A 333 -23.74 -20.68 21.47
C SER A 333 -23.98 -21.20 22.88
N HIS A 334 -22.95 -21.81 23.49
CA HIS A 334 -22.97 -22.28 24.87
C HIS A 334 -23.34 -21.19 25.92
N LYS A 335 -23.23 -19.90 25.54
CA LYS A 335 -23.62 -18.77 26.40
C LYS A 335 -25.13 -18.81 26.72
N LEU A 336 -25.95 -19.28 25.77
CA LEU A 336 -27.38 -19.44 25.97
C LEU A 336 -27.73 -20.54 26.99
N LEU A 337 -26.93 -21.62 27.05
CA LEU A 337 -27.14 -22.65 28.11
C LEU A 337 -27.06 -22.03 29.51
N LYS A 338 -26.11 -21.12 29.72
CA LYS A 338 -25.93 -20.40 30.99
C LYS A 338 -27.10 -19.45 31.28
N ASP A 339 -27.51 -18.68 30.26
CA ASP A 339 -28.60 -17.70 30.40
C ASP A 339 -29.94 -18.38 30.72
N TYR A 340 -30.21 -19.54 30.10
CA TYR A 340 -31.43 -20.32 30.31
C TYR A 340 -31.29 -21.39 31.39
N HIS A 341 -30.18 -21.42 32.15
CA HIS A 341 -29.94 -22.37 33.24
C HIS A 341 -30.12 -23.84 32.83
N VAL A 342 -29.67 -24.19 31.62
CA VAL A 342 -29.72 -25.55 31.07
C VAL A 342 -28.46 -26.31 31.49
N TYR A 343 -28.65 -27.50 32.09
CA TYR A 343 -27.57 -28.40 32.47
C TYR A 343 -27.50 -29.59 31.51
N LEU A 344 -26.30 -29.88 31.05
CA LEU A 344 -26.03 -31.06 30.21
C LEU A 344 -25.90 -32.30 31.09
N SER A 345 -26.43 -33.44 30.62
CA SER A 345 -26.12 -34.72 31.25
C SER A 345 -24.65 -35.11 30.98
N ASP A 346 -24.06 -35.92 31.85
CA ASP A 346 -22.68 -36.37 31.72
C ASP A 346 -22.41 -37.04 30.34
N VAL A 347 -23.36 -37.86 29.87
CA VAL A 347 -23.27 -38.53 28.56
C VAL A 347 -23.22 -37.55 27.40
N LEU A 348 -24.10 -36.52 27.40
CA LEU A 348 -24.08 -35.48 26.38
C LEU A 348 -22.83 -34.61 26.48
N GLY A 349 -22.35 -34.40 27.72
CA GLY A 349 -21.10 -33.68 27.96
C GLY A 349 -19.88 -34.39 27.36
N ASP A 350 -19.78 -35.69 27.53
CA ASP A 350 -18.70 -36.51 26.98
C ASP A 350 -18.70 -36.53 25.43
N MET A 351 -19.88 -36.71 24.82
CA MET A 351 -20.06 -36.63 23.37
C MET A 351 -19.69 -35.24 22.83
N LEU A 352 -20.05 -34.18 23.54
CA LEU A 352 -19.72 -32.80 23.18
C LEU A 352 -18.21 -32.58 23.17
N VAL A 353 -17.51 -33.09 24.22
CA VAL A 353 -16.04 -33.00 24.31
C VAL A 353 -15.37 -33.69 23.10
N GLU A 354 -15.90 -34.81 22.64
CA GLU A 354 -15.42 -35.50 21.46
C GLU A 354 -15.52 -34.61 20.20
N TYR A 355 -16.69 -34.06 19.90
CA TYR A 355 -16.88 -33.18 18.75
C TYR A 355 -16.04 -31.91 18.82
N GLU A 356 -15.96 -31.25 19.98
CA GLU A 356 -15.12 -30.07 20.18
C GLU A 356 -13.63 -30.39 20.04
N SER A 357 -13.18 -31.58 20.50
CA SER A 357 -11.79 -32.03 20.37
C SER A 357 -11.37 -32.31 18.93
N GLU A 358 -12.32 -32.56 18.05
CA GLU A 358 -12.10 -32.65 16.60
C GLU A 358 -12.01 -31.27 15.92
N GLY A 359 -12.42 -30.20 16.61
CA GLY A 359 -12.44 -28.82 16.13
C GLY A 359 -13.75 -28.41 15.48
N ASN A 360 -14.85 -29.09 15.81
CA ASN A 360 -16.18 -28.76 15.32
C ASN A 360 -16.80 -27.64 16.14
N SER A 361 -17.56 -26.75 15.48
CA SER A 361 -18.35 -25.70 16.13
C SER A 361 -19.68 -26.32 16.61
N ILE A 362 -20.10 -25.95 17.81
CA ILE A 362 -21.32 -26.49 18.41
C ILE A 362 -22.40 -25.42 18.50
N VAL A 363 -23.60 -25.77 18.03
CA VAL A 363 -24.80 -24.95 18.12
C VAL A 363 -25.81 -25.69 19.00
N TYR A 364 -26.40 -24.97 19.95
CA TYR A 364 -27.38 -25.50 20.89
C TYR A 364 -28.75 -24.98 20.53
N PHE A 365 -29.76 -25.85 20.58
CA PHE A 365 -31.16 -25.52 20.36
C PHE A 365 -31.97 -25.97 21.56
N GLY A 366 -32.80 -25.09 22.11
CA GLY A 366 -33.59 -25.37 23.30
C GLY A 366 -34.90 -24.64 23.36
N ARG A 367 -35.73 -25.03 24.34
CA ARG A 367 -37.03 -24.43 24.66
C ARG A 367 -37.07 -24.09 26.14
N LYS A 368 -37.16 -22.79 26.48
CA LYS A 368 -37.05 -22.35 27.89
C LYS A 368 -35.78 -22.96 28.53
N ASN A 369 -35.94 -23.71 29.63
CA ASN A 369 -34.84 -24.33 30.39
C ASN A 369 -34.54 -25.77 29.95
N GLU A 370 -34.98 -26.17 28.77
CA GLU A 370 -34.85 -27.53 28.24
C GLU A 370 -34.01 -27.54 26.97
N LEU A 371 -32.98 -28.38 26.91
CA LEU A 371 -32.21 -28.64 25.69
C LEU A 371 -33.02 -29.58 24.79
N LEU A 372 -33.17 -29.21 23.52
CA LEU A 372 -33.83 -30.02 22.50
C LEU A 372 -32.85 -30.73 21.59
N ALA A 373 -31.78 -30.01 21.16
CA ALA A 373 -30.76 -30.59 20.31
C ALA A 373 -29.40 -29.92 20.51
N ILE A 374 -28.34 -30.67 20.22
CA ILE A 374 -26.96 -30.21 19.98
C ILE A 374 -26.64 -30.51 18.52
N ILE A 375 -26.13 -29.53 17.81
CA ILE A 375 -25.80 -29.63 16.40
C ILE A 375 -24.29 -29.43 16.28
N ALA A 376 -23.58 -30.44 15.78
CA ALA A 376 -22.16 -30.33 15.49
C ALA A 376 -21.96 -29.93 14.01
N VAL A 377 -21.25 -28.84 13.82
CA VAL A 377 -20.98 -28.25 12.49
C VAL A 377 -19.48 -28.19 12.25
N LYS A 378 -19.06 -28.72 11.12
CA LYS A 378 -17.66 -28.78 10.70
C LYS A 378 -17.39 -27.77 9.60
N ASP A 379 -16.43 -26.88 9.84
CA ASP A 379 -15.85 -26.01 8.81
C ASP A 379 -14.42 -26.49 8.54
N GLN A 380 -14.18 -27.03 7.36
CA GLN A 380 -12.93 -27.69 7.03
C GLN A 380 -11.79 -26.68 6.94
N LEU A 381 -10.64 -26.99 7.57
CA LEU A 381 -9.41 -26.20 7.40
C LEU A 381 -8.94 -26.26 5.96
N LYS A 382 -8.56 -25.14 5.40
CA LYS A 382 -7.91 -25.09 4.07
C LYS A 382 -6.62 -25.91 4.09
N ALA A 383 -6.40 -26.71 3.07
CA ALA A 383 -5.22 -27.58 2.96
C ALA A 383 -3.89 -26.80 3.08
N ALA A 384 -3.89 -25.53 2.64
CA ALA A 384 -2.73 -24.65 2.70
C ALA A 384 -2.52 -23.98 4.08
N ALA A 385 -3.50 -24.00 4.99
CA ALA A 385 -3.48 -23.21 6.23
C ALA A 385 -2.23 -23.49 7.09
N LEU A 386 -1.94 -24.75 7.37
CA LEU A 386 -0.79 -25.14 8.18
C LEU A 386 0.56 -24.72 7.54
N GLY A 387 0.68 -24.90 6.21
CA GLY A 387 1.87 -24.49 5.47
C GLY A 387 2.08 -22.98 5.52
N THR A 388 1.02 -22.23 5.29
CA THR A 388 1.02 -20.76 5.34
C THR A 388 1.43 -20.23 6.71
N VAL A 389 0.83 -20.75 7.79
CA VAL A 389 1.18 -20.35 9.16
C VAL A 389 2.66 -20.63 9.46
N ARG A 390 3.18 -21.77 9.04
CA ARG A 390 4.61 -22.13 9.21
C ARG A 390 5.53 -21.18 8.43
N GLU A 391 5.22 -20.86 7.19
CA GLU A 391 6.02 -19.96 6.35
C GLU A 391 6.02 -18.53 6.88
N LEU A 392 4.86 -18.02 7.32
CA LEU A 392 4.76 -16.68 7.92
C LEU A 392 5.55 -16.61 9.23
N ARG A 393 5.47 -17.65 10.08
CA ARG A 393 6.28 -17.72 11.31
C ARG A 393 7.78 -17.83 11.02
N ALA A 394 8.17 -18.58 10.00
CA ALA A 394 9.57 -18.65 9.54
C ALA A 394 10.09 -17.30 9.03
N SER A 395 9.17 -16.40 8.69
CA SER A 395 9.43 -15.00 8.31
C SER A 395 9.45 -14.04 9.51
N GLU A 396 9.56 -14.55 10.75
CA GLU A 396 9.63 -13.80 12.02
C GLU A 396 8.34 -13.01 12.33
N LEU A 397 7.19 -13.47 11.83
CA LEU A 397 5.89 -12.88 12.14
C LEU A 397 5.24 -13.63 13.30
N ASP A 398 4.72 -12.89 14.28
CA ASP A 398 3.82 -13.44 15.29
C ASP A 398 2.48 -13.78 14.64
N ILE A 399 1.88 -14.90 15.02
CA ILE A 399 0.59 -15.34 14.45
C ILE A 399 -0.44 -15.45 15.58
N CYS A 400 -1.60 -14.85 15.33
CA CYS A 400 -2.76 -14.91 16.22
C CYS A 400 -4.01 -15.35 15.46
N MET A 401 -4.92 -16.06 16.12
CA MET A 401 -6.23 -16.44 15.57
C MET A 401 -7.35 -15.85 16.43
N LEU A 402 -8.33 -15.22 15.80
CA LEU A 402 -9.56 -14.77 16.43
C LEU A 402 -10.72 -15.64 15.94
N THR A 403 -11.64 -16.02 16.82
CA THR A 403 -12.81 -16.82 16.46
C THR A 403 -13.97 -16.58 17.42
N GLY A 404 -15.20 -16.65 16.90
CA GLY A 404 -16.41 -16.69 17.70
C GLY A 404 -16.71 -18.06 18.33
N ASP A 405 -15.91 -19.11 18.04
CA ASP A 405 -16.07 -20.43 18.64
C ASP A 405 -15.61 -20.44 20.11
N GLY A 406 -16.13 -21.42 20.85
CA GLY A 406 -15.73 -21.65 22.23
C GLY A 406 -14.28 -22.11 22.38
N GLU A 407 -13.76 -21.99 23.62
CA GLU A 407 -12.37 -22.24 24.01
C GLU A 407 -11.80 -23.58 23.47
N ARG A 408 -12.56 -24.69 23.62
CA ARG A 408 -12.05 -26.03 23.22
C ARG A 408 -11.86 -26.16 21.71
N THR A 409 -12.85 -25.72 20.93
CA THR A 409 -12.76 -25.72 19.46
C THR A 409 -11.62 -24.82 19.00
N ALA A 410 -11.52 -23.60 19.57
CA ALA A 410 -10.46 -22.65 19.23
C ALA A 410 -9.07 -23.22 19.56
N SER A 411 -8.89 -23.81 20.75
CA SER A 411 -7.64 -24.46 21.18
C SER A 411 -7.24 -25.60 20.26
N THR A 412 -8.22 -26.45 19.88
CA THR A 412 -7.97 -27.57 18.97
C THR A 412 -7.50 -27.11 17.60
N ILE A 413 -8.17 -26.13 17.01
CA ILE A 413 -7.79 -25.58 15.69
C ILE A 413 -6.44 -24.88 15.76
N ALA A 414 -6.22 -24.07 16.80
CA ALA A 414 -4.93 -23.39 17.03
C ALA A 414 -3.80 -24.43 17.16
N GLY A 415 -4.02 -25.51 17.91
CA GLY A 415 -3.06 -26.61 18.05
C GLY A 415 -2.75 -27.32 16.73
N LYS A 416 -3.76 -27.61 15.90
CA LYS A 416 -3.59 -28.21 14.57
C LYS A 416 -2.75 -27.32 13.63
N LEU A 417 -2.90 -26.00 13.74
CA LEU A 417 -2.16 -25.02 12.95
C LEU A 417 -0.83 -24.58 13.58
N GLY A 418 -0.57 -24.99 14.83
CA GLY A 418 0.60 -24.59 15.59
C GLY A 418 0.53 -23.10 16.03
N ILE A 419 -0.64 -22.51 16.11
CA ILE A 419 -0.86 -21.14 16.58
C ILE A 419 -0.90 -21.13 18.12
N ILE A 420 -0.02 -20.34 18.74
CA ILE A 420 0.11 -20.28 20.20
C ILE A 420 -0.88 -19.26 20.81
N ARG A 421 -1.11 -18.15 20.11
CA ARG A 421 -1.95 -17.05 20.56
C ARG A 421 -3.27 -17.07 19.83
N TYR A 422 -4.37 -17.25 20.56
CA TYR A 422 -5.71 -17.22 19.98
C TYR A 422 -6.69 -16.59 20.97
N MET A 423 -7.80 -16.08 20.46
CA MET A 423 -8.90 -15.49 21.23
C MET A 423 -10.19 -16.22 20.86
N PRO A 424 -10.75 -17.02 21.76
CA PRO A 424 -12.05 -17.68 21.59
C PRO A 424 -13.19 -16.73 21.95
N ASP A 425 -14.42 -17.11 21.63
CA ASP A 425 -15.67 -16.39 21.96
C ASP A 425 -15.68 -14.90 21.57
N ALA A 426 -14.85 -14.51 20.58
CA ALA A 426 -14.61 -13.13 20.19
C ALA A 426 -15.83 -12.55 19.43
N LEU A 427 -16.39 -11.49 19.97
CA LEU A 427 -17.38 -10.65 19.28
C LEU A 427 -16.68 -9.65 18.35
N PRO A 428 -17.38 -9.05 17.38
CA PRO A 428 -16.77 -8.04 16.49
C PRO A 428 -16.09 -6.90 17.25
N ASP A 429 -16.70 -6.42 18.34
CA ASP A 429 -16.15 -5.34 19.18
C ASP A 429 -14.90 -5.79 19.95
N ASP A 430 -14.84 -7.07 20.38
CA ASP A 430 -13.68 -7.65 21.04
C ASP A 430 -12.49 -7.79 20.07
N LYS A 431 -12.76 -8.16 18.82
CA LYS A 431 -11.73 -8.25 17.77
C LYS A 431 -11.10 -6.89 17.51
N GLU A 432 -11.89 -5.81 17.41
CA GLU A 432 -11.37 -4.45 17.28
C GLU A 432 -10.51 -4.06 18.48
N THR A 433 -11.01 -4.29 19.69
CA THR A 433 -10.29 -3.98 20.94
C THR A 433 -8.95 -4.69 21.00
N PHE A 434 -8.91 -5.97 20.64
CA PHE A 434 -7.68 -6.76 20.62
C PHE A 434 -6.63 -6.20 19.63
N ILE A 435 -7.04 -5.77 18.45
CA ILE A 435 -6.13 -5.15 17.47
C ILE A 435 -5.57 -3.84 18.02
N ARG A 436 -6.42 -2.99 18.62
CA ARG A 436 -5.98 -1.73 19.24
C ARG A 436 -5.01 -1.95 20.39
N GLU A 437 -5.21 -2.98 21.22
CA GLU A 437 -4.26 -3.34 22.28
C GLU A 437 -2.89 -3.72 21.73
N LEU A 438 -2.84 -4.47 20.61
CA LEU A 438 -1.59 -4.79 19.96
C LEU A 438 -0.88 -3.55 19.40
N GLN A 439 -1.64 -2.64 18.80
CA GLN A 439 -1.12 -1.36 18.29
C GLN A 439 -0.60 -0.46 19.43
N LEU A 440 -1.27 -0.43 20.58
CA LEU A 440 -0.78 0.28 21.78
C LEU A 440 0.53 -0.29 22.33
N GLN A 441 0.81 -1.59 22.10
CA GLN A 441 2.10 -2.21 22.39
C GLN A 441 3.18 -1.86 21.35
N GLY A 442 2.88 -1.01 20.36
CA GLY A 442 3.80 -0.62 19.28
C GLY A 442 3.94 -1.66 18.17
N LYS A 443 3.04 -2.66 18.10
CA LYS A 443 3.06 -3.69 17.06
C LYS A 443 2.37 -3.20 15.78
N MET A 444 2.98 -3.47 14.64
CA MET A 444 2.37 -3.30 13.31
C MET A 444 1.49 -4.52 13.01
N VAL A 445 0.18 -4.33 13.01
CA VAL A 445 -0.83 -5.39 12.96
C VAL A 445 -1.40 -5.55 11.55
N VAL A 446 -1.34 -6.76 11.02
CA VAL A 446 -2.02 -7.17 9.78
C VAL A 446 -3.23 -8.02 10.16
N MET A 447 -4.45 -7.57 9.81
CA MET A 447 -5.68 -8.37 9.97
C MET A 447 -6.08 -8.99 8.64
N ILE A 448 -6.40 -10.30 8.68
CA ILE A 448 -6.85 -11.09 7.53
C ILE A 448 -8.19 -11.72 7.88
N GLY A 449 -9.22 -11.43 7.08
CA GLY A 449 -10.57 -11.93 7.30
C GLY A 449 -11.35 -12.06 5.99
N ASP A 450 -12.56 -12.65 6.07
CA ASP A 450 -13.50 -12.78 4.95
C ASP A 450 -14.35 -11.50 4.72
N GLY A 451 -14.45 -10.68 5.74
CA GLY A 451 -14.95 -9.30 5.68
C GLY A 451 -16.30 -9.03 6.27
N ILE A 452 -17.27 -9.94 6.24
CA ILE A 452 -18.65 -9.62 6.67
C ILE A 452 -18.72 -9.34 8.18
N ASN A 453 -18.06 -10.19 8.97
CA ASN A 453 -18.09 -10.11 10.44
C ASN A 453 -16.91 -9.32 11.02
N ASP A 454 -15.90 -8.99 10.21
CA ASP A 454 -14.61 -8.46 10.63
C ASP A 454 -14.35 -7.03 10.18
N VAL A 455 -15.32 -6.36 9.57
CA VAL A 455 -15.16 -5.01 8.99
C VAL A 455 -14.58 -4.01 9.98
N GLN A 456 -14.97 -4.06 11.26
CA GLN A 456 -14.44 -3.16 12.30
C GLN A 456 -12.98 -3.47 12.58
N ALA A 457 -12.62 -4.73 12.78
CA ALA A 457 -11.26 -5.20 13.01
C ALA A 457 -10.35 -4.92 11.81
N LEU A 458 -10.83 -5.20 10.58
CA LEU A 458 -10.11 -4.90 9.34
C LEU A 458 -9.85 -3.40 9.19
N THR A 459 -10.85 -2.55 9.48
CA THR A 459 -10.71 -1.09 9.34
C THR A 459 -9.71 -0.50 10.34
N CYS A 460 -9.58 -1.08 11.53
CA CYS A 460 -8.70 -0.54 12.56
C CYS A 460 -7.26 -1.07 12.47
N ALA A 461 -7.01 -2.17 11.77
CA ALA A 461 -5.68 -2.74 11.60
C ALA A 461 -4.78 -1.83 10.74
N ASP A 462 -3.44 -1.90 10.94
CA ASP A 462 -2.46 -1.14 10.14
C ASP A 462 -2.47 -1.57 8.68
N VAL A 463 -2.71 -2.87 8.44
CA VAL A 463 -2.97 -3.43 7.10
C VAL A 463 -4.17 -4.37 7.19
N SER A 464 -5.14 -4.16 6.32
CA SER A 464 -6.31 -5.02 6.17
C SER A 464 -6.23 -5.82 4.87
N ILE A 465 -6.43 -7.14 4.99
CA ILE A 465 -6.46 -8.06 3.85
C ILE A 465 -7.80 -8.79 3.86
N ALA A 466 -8.64 -8.53 2.87
CA ALA A 466 -9.85 -9.29 2.64
C ALA A 466 -9.56 -10.51 1.77
N MET A 467 -10.09 -11.67 2.16
CA MET A 467 -9.98 -12.91 1.40
C MET A 467 -11.36 -13.38 0.96
N GLY A 468 -11.48 -13.85 -0.27
CA GLY A 468 -12.72 -14.45 -0.79
C GLY A 468 -12.84 -14.29 -2.30
N GLU A 469 -13.64 -15.16 -2.94
CA GLU A 469 -13.89 -15.09 -4.39
C GLU A 469 -14.76 -13.87 -4.74
N ASN A 470 -15.68 -13.49 -3.85
CA ASN A 470 -16.56 -12.35 -3.98
C ASN A 470 -16.74 -11.69 -2.59
N PRO A 471 -15.74 -10.97 -2.09
CA PRO A 471 -15.92 -10.22 -0.85
C PRO A 471 -16.99 -9.15 -1.08
N ASP A 472 -17.84 -8.91 -0.08
CA ASP A 472 -18.89 -7.88 -0.16
C ASP A 472 -18.31 -6.53 -0.51
N ASP A 473 -19.04 -5.73 -1.31
CA ASP A 473 -18.60 -4.41 -1.75
C ASP A 473 -18.21 -3.50 -0.57
N ALA A 474 -18.92 -3.58 0.55
CA ALA A 474 -18.62 -2.82 1.76
C ALA A 474 -17.26 -3.21 2.40
N THR A 475 -16.89 -4.48 2.35
CA THR A 475 -15.60 -5.00 2.82
C THR A 475 -14.49 -4.61 1.87
N VAL A 476 -14.74 -4.79 0.57
CA VAL A 476 -13.79 -4.36 -0.46
C VAL A 476 -13.49 -2.89 -0.32
N GLU A 477 -14.50 -2.03 -0.09
CA GLU A 477 -14.31 -0.59 0.01
C GLU A 477 -13.37 -0.19 1.15
N LYS A 478 -13.44 -0.88 2.30
CA LYS A 478 -12.71 -0.54 3.53
C LYS A 478 -11.35 -1.22 3.69
N THR A 479 -11.01 -2.19 2.83
CA THR A 479 -9.75 -2.94 2.95
C THR A 479 -8.66 -2.39 2.03
N MET A 480 -7.41 -2.46 2.49
CA MET A 480 -6.24 -2.01 1.74
C MET A 480 -5.80 -3.01 0.67
N VAL A 481 -6.00 -4.30 0.95
CA VAL A 481 -5.61 -5.42 0.07
C VAL A 481 -6.77 -6.39 -0.07
N VAL A 482 -7.06 -6.81 -1.30
CA VAL A 482 -8.09 -7.82 -1.61
C VAL A 482 -7.45 -8.99 -2.32
N MET A 483 -7.57 -10.17 -1.77
CA MET A 483 -7.14 -11.42 -2.40
C MET A 483 -8.35 -12.05 -3.10
N LYS A 484 -8.36 -12.01 -4.43
CA LYS A 484 -9.45 -12.57 -5.28
C LYS A 484 -9.45 -14.10 -5.32
N SER A 485 -8.48 -14.75 -4.73
CA SER A 485 -8.43 -16.21 -4.57
C SER A 485 -8.43 -16.56 -3.09
N SER A 486 -9.12 -17.63 -2.74
CA SER A 486 -9.09 -18.20 -1.38
C SER A 486 -7.77 -18.91 -1.04
N ASP A 487 -6.74 -18.79 -1.91
CA ASP A 487 -5.46 -19.46 -1.75
C ASP A 487 -4.56 -18.75 -0.73
N LEU A 488 -4.46 -19.35 0.45
CA LEU A 488 -3.59 -18.88 1.53
C LEU A 488 -2.09 -18.89 1.16
N GLN A 489 -1.64 -19.73 0.21
CA GLN A 489 -0.22 -19.79 -0.20
C GLN A 489 0.27 -18.48 -0.84
N SER A 490 -0.64 -17.64 -1.27
CA SER A 490 -0.31 -16.33 -1.81
C SER A 490 0.10 -15.32 -0.73
N LEU A 491 -0.26 -15.53 0.55
CA LEU A 491 0.11 -14.64 1.66
C LEU A 491 1.62 -14.55 1.89
N PRO A 492 2.37 -15.66 2.11
CA PRO A 492 3.83 -15.58 2.26
C PRO A 492 4.52 -14.91 1.07
N LYS A 493 3.99 -15.13 -0.14
CA LYS A 493 4.50 -14.51 -1.36
C LYS A 493 4.26 -12.99 -1.36
N LEU A 494 3.10 -12.53 -0.84
CA LEU A 494 2.77 -11.11 -0.68
C LEU A 494 3.73 -10.43 0.31
N PHE A 495 3.99 -11.03 1.47
CA PHE A 495 4.96 -10.53 2.45
C PHE A 495 6.38 -10.51 1.86
N GLY A 496 6.78 -11.56 1.15
CA GLY A 496 8.06 -11.61 0.43
C GLY A 496 8.19 -10.51 -0.63
N LEU A 497 7.13 -10.27 -1.40
CA LEU A 497 7.06 -9.19 -2.39
C LEU A 497 7.18 -7.81 -1.75
N SER A 498 6.48 -7.58 -0.64
CA SER A 498 6.53 -6.33 0.12
C SER A 498 7.96 -6.03 0.59
N ARG A 499 8.62 -6.98 1.27
CA ARG A 499 10.01 -6.85 1.72
C ARG A 499 10.99 -6.63 0.56
N HIS A 500 10.78 -7.31 -0.56
CA HIS A 500 11.61 -7.14 -1.75
C HIS A 500 11.44 -5.73 -2.35
N THR A 501 10.20 -5.24 -2.46
CA THR A 501 9.89 -3.90 -2.97
C THR A 501 10.55 -2.81 -2.12
N LEU A 502 10.44 -2.92 -0.79
CA LEU A 502 11.07 -1.95 0.13
C LEU A 502 12.61 -2.00 0.04
N ARG A 503 13.20 -3.19 -0.07
CA ARG A 503 14.65 -3.34 -0.28
C ARG A 503 15.12 -2.66 -1.56
N LEU A 504 14.38 -2.82 -2.65
CA LEU A 504 14.67 -2.13 -3.91
C LEU A 504 14.57 -0.61 -3.76
N MET A 505 13.56 -0.10 -3.04
CA MET A 505 13.44 1.33 -2.74
C MET A 505 14.70 1.86 -2.02
N HIS A 506 15.14 1.19 -0.95
CA HIS A 506 16.33 1.59 -0.21
C HIS A 506 17.61 1.50 -1.07
N GLN A 507 17.77 0.44 -1.85
CA GLN A 507 18.93 0.31 -2.74
C GLN A 507 18.97 1.41 -3.80
N ASN A 508 17.85 1.73 -4.42
CA ASN A 508 17.78 2.80 -5.42
C ASN A 508 18.05 4.16 -4.80
N SER A 509 17.50 4.45 -3.63
CA SER A 509 17.77 5.68 -2.89
C SER A 509 19.26 5.80 -2.54
N PHE A 510 19.90 4.72 -2.10
CA PHE A 510 21.33 4.70 -1.78
C PHE A 510 22.18 5.03 -3.01
N TRP A 511 21.97 4.34 -4.13
CA TRP A 511 22.75 4.61 -5.35
C TRP A 511 22.55 6.02 -5.87
N MET A 512 21.33 6.54 -5.79
CA MET A 512 21.02 7.90 -6.19
C MET A 512 21.79 8.92 -5.36
N VAL A 513 21.83 8.76 -4.03
CA VAL A 513 22.62 9.65 -3.15
C VAL A 513 24.10 9.60 -3.53
N ILE A 514 24.65 8.41 -3.84
CA ILE A 514 26.04 8.26 -4.27
C ILE A 514 26.31 9.03 -5.58
N TYR A 515 25.45 8.91 -6.59
CA TYR A 515 25.66 9.63 -7.85
C TYR A 515 25.62 11.14 -7.67
N HIS A 516 24.68 11.65 -6.85
CA HIS A 516 24.61 13.09 -6.56
C HIS A 516 25.81 13.57 -5.74
N LEU A 517 26.28 12.77 -4.76
CA LEU A 517 27.48 13.10 -4.00
C LEU A 517 28.72 13.22 -4.90
N ILE A 518 28.91 12.28 -5.82
CA ILE A 518 30.00 12.34 -6.80
C ILE A 518 29.84 13.58 -7.68
N GLY A 519 28.64 13.87 -8.16
CA GLY A 519 28.33 15.05 -8.95
C GLY A 519 28.63 16.37 -8.21
N VAL A 520 28.27 16.45 -6.93
CA VAL A 520 28.55 17.62 -6.07
C VAL A 520 30.06 17.80 -5.85
N LEU A 521 30.80 16.71 -5.63
CA LEU A 521 32.27 16.80 -5.50
C LEU A 521 32.93 17.31 -6.79
N ILE A 522 32.48 16.86 -7.96
CA ILE A 522 32.99 17.36 -9.25
C ILE A 522 32.60 18.85 -9.43
N ALA A 523 31.33 19.20 -9.10
CA ALA A 523 30.86 20.59 -9.16
C ALA A 523 31.62 21.52 -8.21
N ALA A 524 32.01 21.02 -7.04
CA ALA A 524 32.86 21.75 -6.08
C ALA A 524 34.27 22.04 -6.61
N GLY A 525 34.70 21.42 -7.73
CA GLY A 525 35.98 21.62 -8.36
C GLY A 525 37.09 20.71 -7.85
N ILE A 526 36.78 19.53 -7.30
CA ILE A 526 37.81 18.59 -6.79
C ILE A 526 38.77 18.12 -7.88
N LEU A 527 38.31 18.12 -9.14
CA LEU A 527 39.14 17.76 -10.29
C LEU A 527 39.94 18.94 -10.84
N TYR A 528 39.64 20.16 -10.44
CA TYR A 528 40.26 21.37 -11.02
C TYR A 528 41.75 21.48 -10.73
N PRO A 529 42.28 21.22 -9.51
CA PRO A 529 43.73 21.36 -9.25
C PRO A 529 44.61 20.40 -10.04
N VAL A 530 44.07 19.25 -10.48
CA VAL A 530 44.82 18.19 -11.18
C VAL A 530 44.60 18.25 -12.68
N TYR A 531 43.37 18.47 -13.12
CA TYR A 531 42.97 18.36 -14.53
C TYR A 531 42.45 19.66 -15.13
N GLY A 532 42.33 20.74 -14.35
CA GLY A 532 41.74 22.01 -14.81
C GLY A 532 40.26 21.91 -15.20
N ILE A 533 39.56 20.85 -14.77
CA ILE A 533 38.18 20.55 -15.18
C ILE A 533 37.20 20.95 -14.05
N LEU A 534 36.27 21.82 -14.40
CA LEU A 534 35.04 22.06 -13.63
C LEU A 534 33.88 21.22 -14.19
N LEU A 535 32.72 21.27 -13.54
CA LEU A 535 31.54 20.55 -13.99
C LEU A 535 31.16 20.99 -15.42
N THR A 536 31.12 20.05 -16.34
CA THR A 536 30.61 20.30 -17.70
C THR A 536 29.13 19.92 -17.80
N PRO A 537 28.36 20.52 -18.74
CA PRO A 537 26.94 20.18 -18.93
C PRO A 537 26.75 18.69 -19.21
N MET A 538 27.63 18.07 -19.98
CA MET A 538 27.59 16.64 -20.27
C MET A 538 27.74 15.79 -19.00
N LEU A 539 28.66 16.13 -18.09
CA LEU A 539 28.82 15.42 -16.82
C LEU A 539 27.56 15.57 -15.92
N ALA A 540 26.98 16.76 -15.86
CA ALA A 540 25.76 17.00 -15.13
C ALA A 540 24.60 16.16 -15.69
N ALA A 541 24.40 16.13 -17.00
CA ALA A 541 23.40 15.32 -17.67
C ALA A 541 23.61 13.82 -17.43
N ILE A 542 24.85 13.32 -17.46
CA ILE A 542 25.20 11.93 -17.17
C ILE A 542 24.80 11.56 -15.72
N VAL A 543 25.08 12.39 -14.73
CA VAL A 543 24.69 12.14 -13.33
C VAL A 543 23.17 11.99 -13.20
N ILE A 544 22.39 12.87 -13.83
CA ILE A 544 20.93 12.82 -13.82
C ILE A 544 20.45 11.55 -14.54
N LEU A 545 20.98 11.23 -15.72
CA LEU A 545 20.57 10.06 -16.48
C LEU A 545 20.93 8.74 -15.77
N LEU A 546 22.10 8.63 -15.15
CA LEU A 546 22.49 7.45 -14.36
C LEU A 546 21.52 7.24 -13.19
N SER A 547 21.14 8.32 -12.51
CA SER A 547 20.15 8.23 -11.43
C SER A 547 18.78 7.74 -11.94
N CYS A 548 18.37 8.11 -13.15
CA CYS A 548 17.14 7.63 -13.78
C CYS A 548 17.23 6.17 -14.27
N VAL A 549 18.40 5.76 -14.83
CA VAL A 549 18.61 4.40 -15.35
C VAL A 549 18.57 3.35 -14.23
N THR A 550 19.10 3.65 -13.04
CA THR A 550 19.01 2.74 -11.88
C THR A 550 17.57 2.42 -11.50
N LEU A 551 16.66 3.40 -11.61
CA LEU A 551 15.24 3.20 -11.38
C LEU A 551 14.57 2.28 -12.42
N ILE A 552 15.05 2.32 -13.66
CA ILE A 552 14.48 1.49 -14.74
C ILE A 552 14.95 0.04 -14.61
N ARG A 553 16.12 -0.20 -14.07
CA ARG A 553 16.75 -1.52 -13.98
C ARG A 553 16.26 -2.34 -12.79
N SER A 554 15.85 -1.71 -11.71
CA SER A 554 15.28 -2.32 -10.50
C SER A 554 13.80 -2.68 -10.68
#